data_6f65e78c560c84f48881ef2107ac9702
#
_entry.id   6f65e78c560c84f48881ef2107ac9702
#
_cell.length_a   1.000
_cell.length_b   1.000
_cell.length_c   1.000
_cell.angle_alpha   90.00
_cell.angle_beta   90.00
_cell.angle_gamma   90.00
#
_symmetry.space_group_name_H-M   'P 1'
#
loop_
_entity.id
_entity.type
_entity.pdbx_description
1 polymer ?
#
loop_
_entity_poly.entity_id
_entity_poly.type
_entity_poly.pdbx_seq_one_letter_code
_entity_poly.pdbx_strand_id
1 'polypeptide(L)'
;MTRPSDVDESSATKADTDSEAPGNRAEHSSVGNQAVPGDSEDPNAEHQYHLEVTADDVADSVLLPGNPERIGTIVDLWDDATTVASHREYRTATGRYEGTPISATSTGIGGPSAAIAVEELARVGCETFIRVGSCGAIQPEVDVGDLVITSGAVRQEGTSEEYIETAYPAVASHEVVSALVAAAERLGYDYHVGLTMSADSFYAGQGRPGFDGYEAPGSDELVETLRNANVTNIEMEAATILTLASLYGLRAGAVCAVYANRQTGAFRTEGDSRAAETASLAVDLLARMDERKREAGVSVWHAGLDLD
;
A
#
# COMPACT_ATOMS: atom_id res chain seq x y z
N MET A 1 59.64 -13.31 -33.76
CA MET A 1 59.78 -14.28 -34.86
C MET A 1 58.38 -14.76 -35.16
N THR A 2 57.67 -14.57 -36.16
CA THR A 2 57.76 -14.06 -37.51
C THR A 2 56.33 -13.83 -37.99
N ARG A 3 56.04 -12.64 -38.51
CA ARG A 3 55.03 -12.39 -39.55
C ARG A 3 55.68 -12.77 -40.87
N PRO A 4 55.04 -12.75 -42.04
CA PRO A 4 53.75 -12.23 -42.53
C PRO A 4 53.09 -13.16 -43.56
N SER A 5 52.01 -12.81 -44.25
CA SER A 5 51.81 -12.12 -45.54
C SER A 5 50.35 -12.24 -45.94
N ASP A 6 49.62 -11.20 -46.23
CA ASP A 6 49.41 -10.38 -47.44
C ASP A 6 48.63 -11.06 -48.58
N VAL A 7 47.66 -10.22 -49.08
CA VAL A 7 47.15 -10.07 -50.48
C VAL A 7 45.85 -10.88 -50.73
N ASP A 8 44.73 -10.32 -51.24
CA ASP A 8 44.55 -9.46 -52.36
C ASP A 8 43.17 -8.76 -52.42
N GLU A 9 43.16 -7.56 -52.93
CA GLU A 9 41.99 -6.78 -53.36
C GLU A 9 41.46 -7.31 -54.68
N SER A 10 40.14 -7.25 -54.91
CA SER A 10 39.55 -6.67 -56.13
C SER A 10 38.03 -6.84 -56.15
N SER A 11 37.43 -5.83 -56.34
CA SER A 11 36.66 -5.14 -57.36
C SER A 11 35.16 -5.04 -57.12
N ALA A 12 34.73 -3.79 -57.20
CA ALA A 12 33.38 -3.28 -57.13
C ALA A 12 32.45 -3.82 -58.22
N THR A 13 31.18 -3.95 -57.88
CA THR A 13 30.08 -3.56 -58.76
C THR A 13 28.88 -3.09 -57.97
N LYS A 14 28.43 -1.88 -58.28
CA LYS A 14 27.14 -1.30 -57.85
C LYS A 14 26.01 -2.04 -58.56
N ALA A 15 24.98 -2.35 -57.83
CA ALA A 15 23.64 -2.49 -58.37
C ALA A 15 22.64 -1.97 -57.34
N ASP A 16 22.01 -0.85 -57.68
CA ASP A 16 20.80 -0.33 -57.07
C ASP A 16 19.67 -1.36 -57.22
N THR A 17 19.02 -1.71 -56.15
CA THR A 17 17.61 -2.15 -56.16
C THR A 17 16.94 -1.74 -54.88
N ASP A 18 16.04 -0.77 -55.02
CA ASP A 18 14.96 -0.50 -54.06
C ASP A 18 14.23 -1.79 -53.76
N SER A 19 14.14 -2.15 -52.47
CA SER A 19 13.15 -3.09 -51.98
C SER A 19 12.63 -2.59 -50.65
N GLU A 20 11.41 -2.09 -50.71
CA GLU A 20 10.55 -1.79 -49.56
C GLU A 20 10.51 -3.00 -48.63
N ALA A 21 10.88 -2.80 -47.37
CA ALA A 21 10.65 -3.75 -46.32
C ALA A 21 9.16 -3.71 -45.94
N PRO A 22 8.43 -4.85 -45.90
CA PRO A 22 7.07 -4.87 -45.40
C PRO A 22 7.11 -4.68 -43.88
N GLY A 23 6.53 -3.58 -43.43
CA GLY A 23 6.28 -3.32 -42.01
C GLY A 23 5.39 -4.40 -41.41
N ASN A 24 5.98 -5.30 -40.68
CA ASN A 24 5.27 -6.28 -39.89
C ASN A 24 4.77 -5.59 -38.59
N ARG A 25 3.67 -4.85 -38.71
CA ARG A 25 2.84 -4.55 -37.55
C ARG A 25 2.18 -5.87 -37.15
N ALA A 26 2.70 -6.51 -36.11
CA ALA A 26 1.97 -7.52 -35.41
C ALA A 26 0.65 -6.88 -34.95
N GLU A 27 -0.44 -7.26 -35.59
CA GLU A 27 -1.77 -7.05 -35.05
C GLU A 27 -1.82 -7.85 -33.76
N HIS A 28 -1.73 -7.14 -32.61
CA HIS A 28 -2.16 -7.71 -31.36
C HIS A 28 -3.63 -8.05 -31.54
N SER A 29 -3.91 -9.33 -31.76
CA SER A 29 -5.26 -9.86 -31.62
C SER A 29 -5.74 -9.47 -30.23
N SER A 30 -6.71 -8.58 -30.15
CA SER A 30 -7.46 -8.33 -28.94
C SER A 30 -8.04 -9.66 -28.47
N VAL A 31 -7.41 -10.29 -27.48
CA VAL A 31 -8.06 -11.28 -26.66
C VAL A 31 -9.27 -10.52 -26.12
N GLY A 32 -10.47 -10.93 -26.52
CA GLY A 32 -11.70 -10.25 -26.14
C GLY A 32 -11.73 -10.14 -24.63
N ASN A 33 -11.67 -8.90 -24.14
CA ASN A 33 -11.86 -8.59 -22.76
C ASN A 33 -13.29 -9.04 -22.40
N GLN A 34 -13.41 -10.21 -21.76
CA GLN A 34 -14.67 -10.56 -21.14
C GLN A 34 -14.81 -9.60 -19.98
N ALA A 35 -15.75 -8.66 -20.08
CA ALA A 35 -16.06 -7.72 -19.02
C ALA A 35 -16.25 -8.50 -17.70
N VAL A 36 -15.45 -8.19 -16.70
CA VAL A 36 -15.66 -8.67 -15.35
C VAL A 36 -16.97 -8.04 -14.87
N PRO A 37 -17.88 -8.76 -14.19
CA PRO A 37 -19.02 -8.12 -13.56
C PRO A 37 -18.55 -6.92 -12.73
N GLY A 38 -19.03 -5.70 -13.05
CA GLY A 38 -18.52 -4.44 -12.46
C GLY A 38 -17.64 -3.58 -13.38
N ASP A 39 -17.23 -4.05 -14.57
CA ASP A 39 -16.59 -3.24 -15.61
C ASP A 39 -17.65 -2.49 -16.43
N SER A 40 -18.43 -1.59 -15.82
CA SER A 40 -19.21 -0.63 -16.60
C SER A 40 -18.32 0.55 -16.99
N GLU A 41 -18.52 1.12 -18.18
CA GLU A 41 -17.84 2.35 -18.63
C GLU A 41 -18.25 3.57 -17.78
N ASP A 42 -19.30 3.45 -16.97
CA ASP A 42 -19.76 4.42 -15.98
C ASP A 42 -19.47 3.91 -14.57
N PRO A 43 -18.43 4.39 -13.89
CA PRO A 43 -18.08 3.99 -12.54
C PRO A 43 -19.17 4.30 -11.50
N ASN A 44 -20.15 5.18 -11.85
CA ASN A 44 -21.27 5.53 -10.97
C ASN A 44 -22.52 4.67 -11.22
N ALA A 45 -22.55 3.84 -12.24
CA ALA A 45 -23.77 3.12 -12.66
C ALA A 45 -23.97 1.80 -11.92
N GLU A 46 -22.93 1.19 -11.40
CA GLU A 46 -23.00 -0.14 -10.77
C GLU A 46 -22.15 -0.22 -9.49
N HIS A 47 -22.66 -0.95 -8.49
CA HIS A 47 -21.89 -1.32 -7.30
C HIS A 47 -20.67 -2.16 -7.68
N GLN A 48 -19.53 -1.89 -7.04
CA GLN A 48 -18.34 -2.72 -7.20
C GLN A 48 -18.63 -4.14 -6.70
N TYR A 49 -18.07 -5.13 -7.37
CA TYR A 49 -18.48 -6.53 -7.18
C TYR A 49 -18.23 -7.09 -5.78
N HIS A 50 -17.08 -6.75 -5.16
CA HIS A 50 -16.75 -7.27 -3.84
C HIS A 50 -17.15 -6.31 -2.72
N LEU A 51 -16.96 -5.02 -2.90
CA LEU A 51 -17.21 -4.01 -1.88
C LEU A 51 -18.67 -3.56 -1.83
N GLU A 52 -19.43 -3.75 -2.91
CA GLU A 52 -20.81 -3.28 -3.06
C GLU A 52 -20.99 -1.78 -2.80
N VAL A 53 -20.00 -0.97 -3.22
CA VAL A 53 -20.01 0.50 -3.12
C VAL A 53 -20.02 1.15 -4.51
N THR A 54 -20.47 2.40 -4.54
CA THR A 54 -20.43 3.32 -5.69
C THR A 54 -19.59 4.54 -5.35
N ALA A 55 -19.36 5.44 -6.31
CA ALA A 55 -18.64 6.70 -6.06
C ALA A 55 -19.36 7.64 -5.06
N ASP A 56 -20.68 7.54 -4.96
CA ASP A 56 -21.47 8.37 -4.02
C ASP A 56 -21.39 7.85 -2.57
N ASP A 57 -20.89 6.62 -2.38
CA ASP A 57 -20.81 5.97 -1.07
C ASP A 57 -19.51 6.25 -0.31
N VAL A 58 -18.46 6.71 -0.99
CA VAL A 58 -17.11 6.82 -0.42
C VAL A 58 -16.51 8.22 -0.60
N ALA A 59 -15.59 8.57 0.30
CA ALA A 59 -14.77 9.78 0.20
C ALA A 59 -13.47 9.49 -0.57
N ASP A 60 -12.77 10.55 -1.02
CA ASP A 60 -11.48 10.45 -1.72
C ASP A 60 -10.38 9.80 -0.86
N SER A 61 -10.48 9.91 0.46
CA SER A 61 -9.54 9.34 1.42
C SER A 61 -10.17 8.19 2.21
N VAL A 62 -9.52 7.01 2.18
CA VAL A 62 -10.05 5.79 2.78
C VAL A 62 -9.05 5.16 3.75
N LEU A 63 -9.51 4.86 4.96
CA LEU A 63 -8.78 4.06 5.94
C LEU A 63 -9.01 2.57 5.67
N LEU A 64 -7.93 1.80 5.68
CA LEU A 64 -7.94 0.38 5.35
C LEU A 64 -7.53 -0.50 6.55
N PRO A 65 -8.42 -0.80 7.51
CA PRO A 65 -8.18 -1.81 8.54
C PRO A 65 -8.34 -3.22 7.96
N GLY A 66 -7.58 -4.20 8.47
CA GLY A 66 -7.76 -5.60 8.09
C GLY A 66 -9.05 -6.21 8.68
N ASN A 67 -9.30 -5.98 9.98
CA ASN A 67 -10.45 -6.55 10.69
C ASN A 67 -11.72 -5.71 10.47
N PRO A 68 -12.84 -6.30 9.99
CA PRO A 68 -14.13 -5.62 9.85
C PRO A 68 -14.68 -5.00 11.14
N GLU A 69 -14.37 -5.58 12.31
CA GLU A 69 -14.81 -5.04 13.60
C GLU A 69 -14.11 -3.71 13.92
N ARG A 70 -12.91 -3.49 13.42
CA ARG A 70 -12.16 -2.23 13.61
C ARG A 70 -12.84 -1.03 12.96
N ILE A 71 -13.73 -1.23 11.97
CA ILE A 71 -14.58 -0.15 11.44
C ILE A 71 -15.36 0.54 12.56
N GLY A 72 -15.93 -0.23 13.51
CA GLY A 72 -16.59 0.34 14.67
C GLY A 72 -15.68 1.26 15.50
N THR A 73 -14.47 0.79 15.82
CA THR A 73 -13.48 1.58 16.58
C THR A 73 -13.08 2.87 15.85
N ILE A 74 -12.99 2.82 14.51
CA ILE A 74 -12.64 3.99 13.68
C ILE A 74 -13.79 5.02 13.69
N VAL A 75 -15.01 4.57 13.37
CA VAL A 75 -16.16 5.50 13.24
C VAL A 75 -16.61 6.09 14.57
N ASP A 76 -16.34 5.44 15.70
CA ASP A 76 -16.60 5.99 17.04
C ASP A 76 -15.76 7.26 17.35
N LEU A 77 -14.72 7.53 16.55
CA LEU A 77 -13.87 8.72 16.65
C LEU A 77 -14.36 9.87 15.75
N TRP A 78 -15.30 9.62 14.83
CA TRP A 78 -15.73 10.57 13.82
C TRP A 78 -16.91 11.43 14.29
N ASP A 79 -17.09 12.60 13.66
CA ASP A 79 -18.19 13.53 13.97
C ASP A 79 -19.55 12.91 13.64
N ASP A 80 -19.62 12.21 12.51
CA ASP A 80 -20.74 11.40 12.05
C ASP A 80 -20.22 10.22 11.23
N ALA A 81 -20.99 9.15 11.12
CA ALA A 81 -20.67 8.05 10.24
C ALA A 81 -21.90 7.21 9.89
N THR A 82 -21.89 6.64 8.70
CA THR A 82 -22.90 5.68 8.22
C THR A 82 -22.20 4.47 7.62
N THR A 83 -22.62 3.26 8.00
CA THR A 83 -22.21 2.05 7.27
C THR A 83 -22.95 2.02 5.95
N VAL A 84 -22.21 2.03 4.84
CA VAL A 84 -22.78 2.09 3.47
C VAL A 84 -22.82 0.72 2.81
N ALA A 85 -21.90 -0.18 3.15
CA ALA A 85 -21.88 -1.55 2.63
C ALA A 85 -21.28 -2.54 3.64
N SER A 86 -21.66 -3.82 3.51
CA SER A 86 -21.06 -4.92 4.28
C SER A 86 -21.25 -6.23 3.52
N HIS A 87 -20.19 -6.69 2.88
CA HIS A 87 -20.17 -7.92 2.10
C HIS A 87 -18.84 -8.66 2.30
N ARG A 88 -18.90 -9.95 2.61
CA ARG A 88 -17.73 -10.77 2.95
C ARG A 88 -16.90 -10.15 4.09
N GLU A 89 -15.58 -10.05 3.89
CA GLU A 89 -14.64 -9.35 4.79
C GLU A 89 -14.67 -7.82 4.66
N TYR A 90 -15.36 -7.29 3.63
CA TYR A 90 -15.44 -5.86 3.37
C TYR A 90 -16.64 -5.23 4.08
N ARG A 91 -16.35 -4.30 4.96
CA ARG A 91 -17.33 -3.43 5.59
C ARG A 91 -16.89 -2.00 5.38
N THR A 92 -17.75 -1.18 4.75
CA THR A 92 -17.47 0.20 4.43
C THR A 92 -18.37 1.14 5.23
N ALA A 93 -17.77 2.15 5.83
CA ALA A 93 -18.46 3.27 6.45
C ALA A 93 -17.87 4.58 5.95
N THR A 94 -18.72 5.60 5.85
CA THR A 94 -18.36 6.95 5.40
C THR A 94 -18.92 7.98 6.37
N GLY A 95 -18.16 9.06 6.60
CA GLY A 95 -18.52 10.10 7.53
C GLY A 95 -17.59 11.30 7.46
N ARG A 96 -17.39 11.96 8.60
CA ARG A 96 -16.50 13.13 8.74
C ARG A 96 -15.66 13.03 9.99
N TYR A 97 -14.41 13.47 9.90
CA TYR A 97 -13.52 13.69 11.02
C TYR A 97 -13.04 15.15 10.99
N GLU A 98 -13.25 15.92 12.06
CA GLU A 98 -12.95 17.35 12.09
C GLU A 98 -13.58 18.13 10.90
N GLY A 99 -14.76 17.67 10.44
CA GLY A 99 -15.46 18.18 9.27
C GLY A 99 -14.94 17.70 7.91
N THR A 100 -13.79 17.03 7.84
CA THR A 100 -13.20 16.47 6.60
C THR A 100 -13.87 15.16 6.22
N PRO A 101 -14.36 14.99 4.97
CA PRO A 101 -14.91 13.72 4.49
C PRO A 101 -13.89 12.59 4.55
N ILE A 102 -14.31 11.43 5.03
CA ILE A 102 -13.46 10.26 5.22
C ILE A 102 -14.27 8.98 5.11
N SER A 103 -13.67 7.94 4.55
CA SER A 103 -14.24 6.58 4.54
C SER A 103 -13.31 5.59 5.23
N ALA A 104 -13.85 4.47 5.65
CA ALA A 104 -13.09 3.31 6.10
C ALA A 104 -13.67 2.05 5.48
N THR A 105 -12.82 1.20 4.92
CA THR A 105 -13.19 -0.10 4.35
C THR A 105 -12.26 -1.18 4.89
N SER A 106 -12.82 -2.22 5.50
CA SER A 106 -12.00 -3.36 5.93
C SER A 106 -11.52 -4.16 4.72
N THR A 107 -10.30 -4.68 4.80
CA THR A 107 -9.66 -5.41 3.70
C THR A 107 -9.63 -6.92 3.90
N GLY A 108 -9.98 -7.43 5.09
CA GLY A 108 -9.61 -8.80 5.44
C GLY A 108 -8.10 -8.92 5.72
N ILE A 109 -7.57 -10.14 5.63
CA ILE A 109 -6.16 -10.44 5.89
C ILE A 109 -5.46 -10.80 4.57
N GLY A 110 -4.31 -10.15 4.34
CA GLY A 110 -3.37 -10.50 3.29
C GLY A 110 -3.51 -9.70 2.00
N GLY A 111 -2.48 -9.80 1.15
CA GLY A 111 -2.36 -9.07 -0.10
C GLY A 111 -3.54 -9.24 -1.04
N PRO A 112 -4.04 -10.47 -1.34
CA PRO A 112 -5.12 -10.66 -2.31
C PRO A 112 -6.40 -9.88 -1.99
N SER A 113 -6.85 -9.92 -0.74
CA SER A 113 -8.06 -9.18 -0.35
C SER A 113 -7.84 -7.67 -0.26
N ALA A 114 -6.65 -7.24 0.16
CA ALA A 114 -6.27 -5.83 0.16
C ALA A 114 -6.18 -5.26 -1.28
N ALA A 115 -5.67 -6.05 -2.23
CA ALA A 115 -5.61 -5.65 -3.64
C ALA A 115 -7.00 -5.41 -4.23
N ILE A 116 -7.95 -6.31 -3.96
CA ILE A 116 -9.35 -6.12 -4.39
C ILE A 116 -9.94 -4.82 -3.83
N ALA A 117 -9.69 -4.53 -2.53
CA ALA A 117 -10.19 -3.30 -1.94
C ALA A 117 -9.60 -2.05 -2.61
N VAL A 118 -8.28 -2.00 -2.85
CA VAL A 118 -7.61 -0.87 -3.52
C VAL A 118 -8.13 -0.70 -4.95
N GLU A 119 -8.25 -1.80 -5.72
CA GLU A 119 -8.77 -1.78 -7.09
C GLU A 119 -10.18 -1.18 -7.17
N GLU A 120 -11.10 -1.71 -6.38
CA GLU A 120 -12.49 -1.31 -6.45
C GLU A 120 -12.72 0.09 -5.89
N LEU A 121 -12.00 0.49 -4.83
CA LEU A 121 -12.05 1.85 -4.30
C LEU A 121 -11.44 2.87 -5.28
N ALA A 122 -10.34 2.53 -5.95
CA ALA A 122 -9.75 3.39 -6.97
C ALA A 122 -10.69 3.60 -8.17
N ARG A 123 -11.44 2.55 -8.58
CA ARG A 123 -12.44 2.64 -9.67
C ARG A 123 -13.59 3.58 -9.33
N VAL A 124 -13.96 3.72 -8.07
CA VAL A 124 -15.02 4.64 -7.62
C VAL A 124 -14.46 6.00 -7.18
N GLY A 125 -13.18 6.29 -7.48
CA GLY A 125 -12.61 7.63 -7.36
C GLY A 125 -11.84 7.90 -6.07
N CYS A 126 -11.54 6.90 -5.25
CA CYS A 126 -10.69 7.11 -4.08
C CYS A 126 -9.24 7.35 -4.50
N GLU A 127 -8.59 8.37 -3.94
CA GLU A 127 -7.24 8.82 -4.33
C GLU A 127 -6.18 8.61 -3.23
N THR A 128 -6.62 8.39 -1.97
CA THR A 128 -5.71 8.26 -0.82
C THR A 128 -6.09 7.07 0.04
N PHE A 129 -5.14 6.17 0.26
CA PHE A 129 -5.31 4.95 1.03
C PHE A 129 -4.38 4.94 2.25
N ILE A 130 -4.95 4.81 3.45
CA ILE A 130 -4.16 4.70 4.69
C ILE A 130 -4.50 3.38 5.38
N ARG A 131 -3.56 2.45 5.34
CA ARG A 131 -3.68 1.21 6.11
C ARG A 131 -3.64 1.50 7.61
N VAL A 132 -4.63 0.97 8.34
CA VAL A 132 -4.72 1.02 9.81
C VAL A 132 -4.62 -0.39 10.36
N GLY A 133 -3.40 -0.78 10.72
CA GLY A 133 -3.09 -2.17 11.03
C GLY A 133 -2.65 -2.44 12.46
N SER A 134 -2.30 -3.71 12.69
CA SER A 134 -1.49 -4.16 13.81
C SER A 134 -0.27 -4.88 13.28
N CYS A 135 0.83 -4.90 14.04
CA CYS A 135 2.08 -5.49 13.61
C CYS A 135 2.86 -6.16 14.74
N GLY A 136 3.87 -6.91 14.35
CA GLY A 136 4.90 -7.40 15.24
C GLY A 136 6.20 -6.63 15.04
N ALA A 137 6.65 -5.88 16.04
CA ALA A 137 7.95 -5.22 16.02
C ALA A 137 9.09 -6.25 16.07
N ILE A 138 10.19 -5.92 15.40
CA ILE A 138 11.41 -6.73 15.38
C ILE A 138 12.66 -5.96 15.83
N GLN A 139 12.54 -4.67 16.12
CA GLN A 139 13.58 -3.86 16.75
C GLN A 139 13.34 -3.79 18.27
N PRO A 140 14.39 -3.90 19.09
CA PRO A 140 14.24 -3.97 20.56
C PRO A 140 13.72 -2.67 21.20
N GLU A 141 13.93 -1.54 20.55
CA GLU A 141 13.52 -0.20 21.01
C GLU A 141 12.04 0.13 20.74
N VAL A 142 11.32 -0.71 20.02
CA VAL A 142 9.92 -0.49 19.67
C VAL A 142 9.02 -1.19 20.68
N ASP A 143 8.35 -0.44 21.53
CA ASP A 143 7.52 -1.00 22.58
C ASP A 143 6.12 -1.41 22.11
N VAL A 144 5.49 -2.33 22.85
CA VAL A 144 4.10 -2.72 22.61
C VAL A 144 3.19 -1.55 22.96
N GLY A 145 2.29 -1.21 22.04
CA GLY A 145 1.40 -0.05 22.14
C GLY A 145 1.89 1.18 21.40
N ASP A 146 3.17 1.21 20.97
CA ASP A 146 3.68 2.24 20.06
C ASP A 146 3.06 2.09 18.67
N LEU A 147 3.21 3.14 17.86
CA LEU A 147 2.82 3.14 16.46
C LEU A 147 4.03 2.94 15.55
N VAL A 148 3.86 2.18 14.47
CA VAL A 148 4.83 2.16 13.37
C VAL A 148 4.19 2.81 12.15
N ILE A 149 4.80 3.90 11.67
CA ILE A 149 4.45 4.59 10.44
C ILE A 149 5.39 4.08 9.34
N THR A 150 4.82 3.45 8.33
CA THR A 150 5.58 2.81 7.26
C THR A 150 6.07 3.83 6.23
N SER A 151 7.37 3.95 6.04
CA SER A 151 7.98 4.74 4.97
C SER A 151 8.13 3.98 3.65
N GLY A 152 8.18 2.67 3.71
CA GLY A 152 8.24 1.74 2.60
C GLY A 152 8.14 0.30 3.09
N ALA A 153 7.88 -0.63 2.19
CA ALA A 153 7.70 -2.02 2.57
C ALA A 153 8.59 -2.98 1.77
N VAL A 154 9.09 -4.00 2.47
CA VAL A 154 9.73 -5.17 1.87
C VAL A 154 8.62 -6.08 1.35
N ARG A 155 8.62 -6.34 0.06
CA ARG A 155 7.64 -7.15 -0.67
C ARG A 155 7.99 -8.64 -0.52
N GLN A 156 7.57 -9.25 0.59
CA GLN A 156 7.75 -10.68 0.87
C GLN A 156 6.41 -11.43 0.71
N GLU A 157 5.53 -10.88 -0.11
CA GLU A 157 4.21 -11.39 -0.46
C GLU A 157 4.08 -11.53 -1.98
N GLY A 158 3.23 -12.42 -2.46
CA GLY A 158 3.11 -12.75 -3.87
C GLY A 158 2.12 -11.87 -4.65
N THR A 159 1.19 -11.20 -3.98
CA THR A 159 0.13 -10.47 -4.66
C THR A 159 0.67 -9.32 -5.50
N SER A 160 1.53 -8.48 -4.93
CA SER A 160 2.10 -7.35 -5.66
C SER A 160 3.05 -7.80 -6.79
N GLU A 161 3.61 -9.01 -6.70
CA GLU A 161 4.44 -9.59 -7.77
C GLU A 161 3.64 -9.91 -9.05
N GLU A 162 2.35 -10.21 -8.91
CA GLU A 162 1.46 -10.42 -10.07
C GLU A 162 1.16 -9.11 -10.82
N TYR A 163 1.31 -7.94 -10.18
CA TYR A 163 1.13 -6.64 -10.80
C TYR A 163 2.42 -6.11 -11.43
N ILE A 164 3.55 -6.27 -10.74
CA ILE A 164 4.85 -5.77 -11.19
C ILE A 164 5.99 -6.53 -10.51
N GLU A 165 7.12 -6.68 -11.21
CA GLU A 165 8.31 -7.35 -10.70
C GLU A 165 8.75 -6.85 -9.31
N THR A 166 9.37 -7.72 -8.50
CA THR A 166 9.78 -7.44 -7.11
C THR A 166 10.76 -6.27 -6.98
N ALA A 167 11.51 -5.95 -8.04
CA ALA A 167 12.42 -4.81 -8.05
C ALA A 167 11.69 -3.44 -7.99
N TYR A 168 10.39 -3.38 -8.31
CA TYR A 168 9.60 -2.16 -8.14
C TYR A 168 9.36 -1.90 -6.64
N PRO A 169 9.68 -0.70 -6.14
CA PRO A 169 9.63 -0.44 -4.71
C PRO A 169 8.21 -0.21 -4.19
N ALA A 170 7.86 -0.79 -3.05
CA ALA A 170 6.66 -0.44 -2.29
C ALA A 170 6.97 0.78 -1.39
N VAL A 171 6.70 1.99 -1.87
CA VAL A 171 7.05 3.25 -1.19
C VAL A 171 5.79 3.96 -0.72
N ALA A 172 5.78 4.42 0.53
CA ALA A 172 4.71 5.28 1.03
C ALA A 172 4.82 6.69 0.46
N SER A 173 3.70 7.34 0.22
CA SER A 173 3.66 8.74 -0.22
C SER A 173 4.19 9.64 0.90
N HIS A 174 5.19 10.48 0.59
CA HIS A 174 5.83 11.33 1.60
C HIS A 174 4.86 12.27 2.32
N GLU A 175 3.82 12.74 1.62
CA GLU A 175 2.77 13.57 2.22
C GLU A 175 1.97 12.78 3.26
N VAL A 176 1.62 11.52 2.97
CA VAL A 176 0.89 10.66 3.90
C VAL A 176 1.76 10.32 5.12
N VAL A 177 3.03 10.00 4.92
CA VAL A 177 3.98 9.77 6.04
C VAL A 177 4.09 11.03 6.90
N SER A 178 4.24 12.22 6.28
CA SER A 178 4.35 13.48 7.01
C SER A 178 3.08 13.81 7.81
N ALA A 179 1.90 13.56 7.24
CA ALA A 179 0.63 13.77 7.92
C ALA A 179 0.45 12.80 9.10
N LEU A 180 0.81 11.51 8.94
CA LEU A 180 0.78 10.51 10.02
C LEU A 180 1.72 10.87 11.16
N VAL A 181 2.94 11.33 10.86
CA VAL A 181 3.90 11.80 11.87
C VAL A 181 3.34 13.01 12.61
N ALA A 182 2.85 14.02 11.89
CA ALA A 182 2.27 15.21 12.50
C ALA A 182 1.04 14.89 13.35
N ALA A 183 0.22 13.91 12.94
CA ALA A 183 -0.92 13.45 13.70
C ALA A 183 -0.49 12.75 14.99
N ALA A 184 0.45 11.81 14.93
CA ALA A 184 0.96 11.11 16.11
C ALA A 184 1.58 12.08 17.13
N GLU A 185 2.36 13.07 16.68
CA GLU A 185 2.93 14.11 17.54
C GLU A 185 1.86 15.00 18.19
N ARG A 186 0.84 15.43 17.43
CA ARG A 186 -0.28 16.25 17.97
C ARG A 186 -1.08 15.49 19.03
N LEU A 187 -1.23 14.18 18.85
CA LEU A 187 -1.95 13.31 19.80
C LEU A 187 -1.07 12.87 20.98
N GLY A 188 0.24 13.07 20.91
CA GLY A 188 1.19 12.70 21.94
C GLY A 188 1.39 11.19 22.04
N TYR A 189 1.32 10.47 20.92
CA TYR A 189 1.56 9.03 20.86
C TYR A 189 3.02 8.73 20.49
N ASP A 190 3.59 7.74 21.14
CA ASP A 190 4.91 7.21 20.78
C ASP A 190 4.82 6.50 19.42
N TYR A 191 5.76 6.83 18.54
CA TYR A 191 5.78 6.30 17.17
C TYR A 191 7.20 6.10 16.64
N HIS A 192 7.31 5.23 15.66
CA HIS A 192 8.53 4.96 14.89
C HIS A 192 8.24 5.08 13.41
N VAL A 193 9.13 5.71 12.64
CA VAL A 193 9.06 5.74 11.18
C VAL A 193 10.08 4.75 10.63
N GLY A 194 9.65 3.78 9.83
CA GLY A 194 10.59 2.78 9.35
C GLY A 194 10.05 1.89 8.23
N LEU A 195 10.86 0.89 7.88
CA LEU A 195 10.51 -0.11 6.90
C LEU A 195 9.64 -1.20 7.53
N THR A 196 8.62 -1.61 6.82
CA THR A 196 7.73 -2.72 7.18
C THR A 196 8.00 -3.91 6.27
N MET A 197 7.91 -5.14 6.76
CA MET A 197 7.87 -6.32 5.89
C MET A 197 6.45 -6.86 5.82
N SER A 198 5.93 -7.05 4.61
CA SER A 198 4.63 -7.71 4.38
C SER A 198 4.85 -9.14 3.93
N ALA A 199 4.13 -10.08 4.53
CA ALA A 199 4.22 -11.52 4.23
C ALA A 199 2.84 -12.14 4.07
N ASP A 200 2.71 -13.15 3.20
CA ASP A 200 1.45 -13.88 2.97
C ASP A 200 1.10 -14.89 4.05
N SER A 201 2.06 -15.27 4.89
CA SER A 201 1.84 -16.23 5.96
C SER A 201 2.18 -15.66 7.33
N PHE A 202 1.21 -15.67 8.24
CA PHE A 202 1.41 -15.26 9.64
C PHE A 202 2.40 -16.17 10.38
N TYR A 203 2.45 -17.46 10.04
CA TYR A 203 3.38 -18.44 10.66
C TYR A 203 4.69 -18.50 9.87
N ALA A 204 4.76 -19.33 8.85
CA ALA A 204 5.99 -19.64 8.12
C ALA A 204 6.62 -18.38 7.47
N GLY A 205 5.83 -17.52 6.82
CA GLY A 205 6.31 -16.28 6.18
C GLY A 205 6.81 -15.23 7.15
N GLN A 206 6.52 -15.37 8.45
CA GLN A 206 7.04 -14.49 9.51
C GLN A 206 8.05 -15.19 10.42
N GLY A 207 8.61 -16.35 10.02
CA GLY A 207 9.56 -17.10 10.82
C GLY A 207 8.97 -17.59 12.14
N ARG A 208 7.71 -18.03 12.15
CA ARG A 208 7.05 -18.67 13.27
C ARG A 208 6.87 -20.16 12.96
N PRO A 209 6.99 -21.04 13.95
CA PRO A 209 6.71 -22.46 13.72
C PRO A 209 5.24 -22.66 13.31
N GLY A 210 5.02 -23.53 12.33
CA GLY A 210 3.73 -23.99 11.89
C GLY A 210 3.15 -25.06 12.79
N PHE A 211 2.08 -25.73 12.30
CA PHE A 211 1.46 -26.84 13.01
C PHE A 211 2.48 -27.95 13.30
N ASP A 212 2.41 -28.53 14.49
CA ASP A 212 3.30 -29.59 14.99
C ASP A 212 4.80 -29.25 14.93
N GLY A 213 5.13 -27.94 15.07
CA GLY A 213 6.51 -27.46 15.10
C GLY A 213 7.19 -27.41 13.73
N TYR A 214 6.43 -27.43 12.62
CA TYR A 214 7.01 -27.30 11.30
C TYR A 214 7.75 -25.95 11.14
N GLU A 215 9.01 -26.00 10.75
CA GLU A 215 9.83 -24.83 10.43
C GLU A 215 10.11 -24.77 8.93
N ALA A 216 9.79 -23.64 8.32
CA ALA A 216 10.11 -23.40 6.91
C ALA A 216 11.63 -23.18 6.75
N PRO A 217 12.25 -23.59 5.64
CA PRO A 217 13.66 -23.33 5.39
C PRO A 217 14.03 -21.86 5.54
N GLY A 218 15.03 -21.53 6.37
CA GLY A 218 15.50 -20.16 6.62
C GLY A 218 14.61 -19.33 7.55
N SER A 219 13.58 -19.93 8.16
CA SER A 219 12.67 -19.21 9.07
C SER A 219 13.35 -18.72 10.35
N ASP A 220 14.35 -19.42 10.82
CA ASP A 220 15.18 -19.10 11.99
C ASP A 220 16.07 -17.86 11.78
N GLU A 221 16.53 -17.60 10.56
CA GLU A 221 17.37 -16.45 10.21
C GLU A 221 16.57 -15.23 9.76
N LEU A 222 15.30 -15.40 9.38
CA LEU A 222 14.48 -14.36 8.75
C LEU A 222 14.40 -13.08 9.60
N VAL A 223 14.02 -13.20 10.86
CA VAL A 223 13.82 -12.04 11.75
C VAL A 223 15.14 -11.34 12.02
N GLU A 224 16.23 -12.08 12.19
CA GLU A 224 17.57 -11.50 12.39
C GLU A 224 18.04 -10.77 11.13
N THR A 225 17.84 -11.35 9.96
CA THR A 225 18.16 -10.74 8.67
C THR A 225 17.44 -9.42 8.48
N LEU A 226 16.12 -9.40 8.70
CA LEU A 226 15.30 -8.21 8.59
C LEU A 226 15.69 -7.15 9.62
N ARG A 227 15.96 -7.54 10.86
CA ARG A 227 16.42 -6.65 11.91
C ARG A 227 17.75 -5.99 11.55
N ASN A 228 18.71 -6.77 11.07
CA ASN A 228 20.00 -6.26 10.62
C ASN A 228 19.91 -5.34 9.38
N ALA A 229 18.84 -5.48 8.61
CA ALA A 229 18.47 -4.58 7.51
C ALA A 229 17.65 -3.35 7.97
N ASN A 230 17.52 -3.11 9.28
CA ASN A 230 16.74 -2.02 9.88
C ASN A 230 15.25 -2.04 9.52
N VAL A 231 14.67 -3.20 9.26
CA VAL A 231 13.21 -3.33 9.16
C VAL A 231 12.63 -3.22 10.57
N THR A 232 11.58 -2.42 10.73
CA THR A 232 11.00 -2.09 12.04
C THR A 232 10.00 -3.13 12.51
N ASN A 233 9.15 -3.60 11.60
CA ASN A 233 8.02 -4.48 11.93
C ASN A 233 7.62 -5.39 10.77
N ILE A 234 6.76 -6.34 11.07
CA ILE A 234 6.17 -7.30 10.15
C ILE A 234 4.64 -7.23 10.26
N GLU A 235 3.98 -7.22 9.09
CA GLU A 235 2.53 -7.29 8.92
C GLU A 235 2.19 -8.01 7.60
N MET A 236 1.01 -7.79 6.96
CA MET A 236 0.60 -8.65 5.84
C MET A 236 0.03 -7.93 4.61
N GLU A 237 -0.12 -6.59 4.57
CA GLU A 237 -0.84 -5.88 3.49
C GLU A 237 -0.16 -4.60 2.96
N ALA A 238 0.71 -3.97 3.74
CA ALA A 238 1.29 -2.67 3.39
C ALA A 238 2.01 -2.70 2.04
N ALA A 239 2.80 -3.75 1.73
CA ALA A 239 3.52 -3.84 0.47
C ALA A 239 2.57 -3.84 -0.73
N THR A 240 1.49 -4.61 -0.67
CA THR A 240 0.46 -4.65 -1.73
C THR A 240 -0.19 -3.28 -1.90
N ILE A 241 -0.68 -2.67 -0.82
CA ILE A 241 -1.38 -1.37 -0.87
C ILE A 241 -0.46 -0.28 -1.43
N LEU A 242 0.78 -0.17 -0.94
CA LEU A 242 1.74 0.83 -1.39
C LEU A 242 2.14 0.62 -2.86
N THR A 243 2.33 -0.62 -3.28
CA THR A 243 2.69 -0.94 -4.67
C THR A 243 1.58 -0.56 -5.63
N LEU A 244 0.34 -0.98 -5.37
CA LEU A 244 -0.80 -0.69 -6.24
C LEU A 244 -1.07 0.81 -6.32
N ALA A 245 -1.10 1.50 -5.17
CA ALA A 245 -1.29 2.95 -5.16
C ALA A 245 -0.22 3.67 -6.00
N SER A 246 1.06 3.28 -5.87
CA SER A 246 2.14 3.84 -6.68
C SER A 246 1.96 3.57 -8.18
N LEU A 247 1.53 2.37 -8.57
CA LEU A 247 1.27 2.01 -9.98
C LEU A 247 0.16 2.86 -10.59
N TYR A 248 -0.86 3.20 -9.81
CA TYR A 248 -2.02 3.96 -10.26
C TYR A 248 -1.86 5.48 -10.10
N GLY A 249 -0.71 5.95 -9.59
CA GLY A 249 -0.48 7.38 -9.34
C GLY A 249 -1.30 7.92 -8.17
N LEU A 250 -1.72 7.06 -7.26
CA LEU A 250 -2.50 7.36 -6.06
C LEU A 250 -1.61 7.49 -4.83
N ARG A 251 -2.14 8.06 -3.74
CA ARG A 251 -1.40 8.22 -2.49
C ARG A 251 -1.67 7.04 -1.55
N ALA A 252 -0.64 6.54 -0.89
CA ALA A 252 -0.82 5.57 0.18
C ALA A 252 0.21 5.71 1.30
N GLY A 253 -0.19 5.23 2.48
CA GLY A 253 0.66 5.07 3.66
C GLY A 253 0.10 4.01 4.59
N ALA A 254 0.80 3.74 5.69
CA ALA A 254 0.33 2.80 6.70
C ALA A 254 0.77 3.24 8.09
N VAL A 255 -0.12 3.02 9.06
CA VAL A 255 0.15 3.10 10.49
C VAL A 255 -0.35 1.83 11.17
N CYS A 256 0.53 1.20 11.95
CA CYS A 256 0.22 -0.05 12.65
C CYS A 256 0.50 0.10 14.14
N ALA A 257 -0.45 -0.36 14.98
CA ALA A 257 -0.21 -0.52 16.40
C ALA A 257 0.67 -1.77 16.64
N VAL A 258 1.66 -1.64 17.50
CA VAL A 258 2.56 -2.73 17.87
C VAL A 258 1.87 -3.64 18.90
N TYR A 259 1.48 -4.84 18.48
CA TYR A 259 0.88 -5.84 19.36
C TYR A 259 1.89 -6.76 20.02
N ALA A 260 3.00 -6.99 19.34
CA ALA A 260 4.06 -7.87 19.82
C ALA A 260 5.42 -7.27 19.53
N ASN A 261 6.37 -7.47 20.42
CA ASN A 261 7.78 -7.29 20.11
C ASN A 261 8.47 -8.65 20.15
N ARG A 262 9.00 -9.07 19.01
CA ARG A 262 9.59 -10.40 18.83
C ARG A 262 11.00 -10.54 19.41
N GLN A 263 11.63 -9.44 19.81
CA GLN A 263 12.92 -9.44 20.49
C GLN A 263 12.75 -9.54 22.01
N THR A 264 11.77 -8.81 22.56
CA THR A 264 11.54 -8.79 24.02
C THR A 264 10.55 -9.86 24.48
N GLY A 265 9.77 -10.45 23.56
CA GLY A 265 8.69 -11.38 23.87
C GLY A 265 7.43 -10.72 24.44
N ALA A 266 7.37 -9.39 24.49
CA ALA A 266 6.20 -8.66 24.95
C ALA A 266 5.03 -8.84 23.96
N PHE A 267 3.80 -8.97 24.52
CA PHE A 267 2.57 -9.08 23.73
C PHE A 267 1.39 -8.46 24.45
N ARG A 268 0.66 -7.56 23.78
CA ARG A 268 -0.63 -6.98 24.19
C ARG A 268 -1.40 -6.52 22.95
N THR A 269 -2.72 -6.72 22.94
CA THR A 269 -3.59 -6.22 21.87
C THR A 269 -4.09 -4.81 22.21
N GLU A 270 -3.17 -3.84 22.18
CA GLU A 270 -3.44 -2.44 22.51
C GLU A 270 -3.01 -1.53 21.36
N GLY A 271 -3.57 -0.31 21.31
CA GLY A 271 -3.16 0.72 20.36
C GLY A 271 -4.04 0.85 19.12
N ASP A 272 -5.06 0.01 18.92
CA ASP A 272 -5.96 0.10 17.76
C ASP A 272 -6.62 1.47 17.65
N SER A 273 -7.13 2.00 18.76
CA SER A 273 -7.74 3.34 18.81
C SER A 273 -6.71 4.43 18.49
N ARG A 274 -5.46 4.29 18.95
CA ARG A 274 -4.38 5.25 18.66
C ARG A 274 -4.04 5.25 17.16
N ALA A 275 -3.92 4.06 16.54
CA ALA A 275 -3.68 3.95 15.11
C ALA A 275 -4.85 4.52 14.30
N ALA A 276 -6.09 4.25 14.71
CA ALA A 276 -7.31 4.76 14.09
C ALA A 276 -7.40 6.29 14.18
N GLU A 277 -7.16 6.86 15.36
CA GLU A 277 -7.18 8.31 15.59
C GLU A 277 -6.07 9.03 14.83
N THR A 278 -4.85 8.47 14.86
CA THR A 278 -3.71 9.00 14.08
C THR A 278 -4.02 9.01 12.59
N ALA A 279 -4.59 7.95 12.03
CA ALA A 279 -4.96 7.89 10.64
C ALA A 279 -6.11 8.84 10.28
N SER A 280 -7.12 8.98 11.13
CA SER A 280 -8.24 9.91 10.93
C SER A 280 -7.76 11.36 10.93
N LEU A 281 -6.93 11.74 11.91
CA LEU A 281 -6.34 13.07 11.96
C LEU A 281 -5.39 13.33 10.78
N ALA A 282 -4.66 12.30 10.33
CA ALA A 282 -3.79 12.43 9.15
C ALA A 282 -4.58 12.75 7.87
N VAL A 283 -5.81 12.25 7.70
CA VAL A 283 -6.68 12.61 6.57
C VAL A 283 -7.05 14.09 6.62
N ASP A 284 -7.41 14.64 7.78
CA ASP A 284 -7.67 16.08 7.92
C ASP A 284 -6.43 16.92 7.63
N LEU A 285 -5.26 16.50 8.13
CA LEU A 285 -3.99 17.18 7.84
C LEU A 285 -3.65 17.14 6.35
N LEU A 286 -3.88 16.01 5.67
CA LEU A 286 -3.68 15.91 4.22
C LEU A 286 -4.59 16.88 3.45
N ALA A 287 -5.85 17.01 3.85
CA ALA A 287 -6.77 17.96 3.24
C ALA A 287 -6.26 19.41 3.38
N ARG A 288 -5.73 19.76 4.55
CA ARG A 288 -5.09 21.07 4.80
C ARG A 288 -3.80 21.24 3.98
N MET A 289 -2.97 20.20 3.87
CA MET A 289 -1.77 20.21 3.01
C MET A 289 -2.14 20.47 1.55
N ASP A 290 -3.19 19.81 1.05
CA ASP A 290 -3.69 19.98 -0.31
C ASP A 290 -4.22 21.41 -0.55
N GLU A 291 -4.89 22.00 0.44
CA GLU A 291 -5.30 23.42 0.39
C GLU A 291 -4.09 24.35 0.29
N ARG A 292 -3.08 24.16 1.15
CA ARG A 292 -1.85 24.96 1.13
C ARG A 292 -1.09 24.84 -0.19
N LYS A 293 -1.02 23.64 -0.77
CA LYS A 293 -0.44 23.45 -2.10
C LYS A 293 -1.18 24.26 -3.17
N ARG A 294 -2.52 24.22 -3.14
CA ARG A 294 -3.36 25.00 -4.09
C ARG A 294 -3.16 26.49 -3.93
N GLU A 295 -3.15 27.01 -2.71
CA GLU A 295 -2.92 28.44 -2.42
C GLU A 295 -1.52 28.91 -2.87
N ALA A 296 -0.50 28.07 -2.65
CA ALA A 296 0.89 28.36 -3.04
C ALA A 296 1.19 28.12 -4.53
N GLY A 297 0.28 27.45 -5.27
CA GLY A 297 0.47 27.10 -6.67
C GLY A 297 1.57 26.06 -6.90
N VAL A 298 1.79 25.14 -5.94
CA VAL A 298 2.78 24.08 -6.01
C VAL A 298 2.13 22.70 -6.07
N SER A 299 2.82 21.72 -6.66
CA SER A 299 2.31 20.33 -6.80
C SER A 299 2.72 19.42 -5.65
N VAL A 300 3.74 19.80 -4.87
CA VAL A 300 4.32 18.96 -3.82
C VAL A 300 4.35 19.75 -2.52
N TRP A 301 3.81 19.14 -1.46
CA TRP A 301 3.92 19.72 -0.13
C TRP A 301 5.35 19.54 0.41
N HIS A 302 5.83 20.55 1.12
CA HIS A 302 7.12 20.53 1.83
C HIS A 302 7.05 21.38 3.11
N ALA A 303 7.96 21.15 4.04
CA ALA A 303 7.97 21.81 5.36
C ALA A 303 8.07 23.34 5.34
N GLY A 304 8.34 23.96 4.20
CA GLY A 304 8.30 25.41 4.03
C GLY A 304 6.90 25.98 3.73
N LEU A 305 5.89 25.11 3.59
CA LEU A 305 4.48 25.50 3.53
C LEU A 305 3.91 25.31 4.95
N ASP A 306 3.71 26.41 5.67
CA ASP A 306 3.22 26.36 7.05
C ASP A 306 1.87 25.63 7.15
N LEU A 307 1.75 24.77 8.13
CA LEU A 307 0.54 24.01 8.52
C LEU A 307 -0.07 24.63 9.80
N ASP A 308 -0.19 25.97 9.87
CA ASP A 308 -0.80 26.67 11.01
C ASP A 308 -2.32 26.45 11.10
#